data_deaa10c1bb82d05038c206f53c19e40e
#
_entry.id   deaa10c1bb82d05038c206f53c19e40e
#
_cell.length_a   1.000
_cell.length_b   1.000
_cell.length_c   1.000
_cell.angle_alpha   90.00
_cell.angle_beta   90.00
_cell.angle_gamma   90.00
#
_symmetry.space_group_name_H-M   'P 1'
#
loop_
_entity.id
_entity.type
_entity.pdbx_description
1 polymer ?
#
loop_
_entity_poly.entity_id
_entity_poly.type
_entity_poly.pdbx_seq_one_letter_code
_entity_poly.pdbx_strand_id
1 'polypeptide(L)'
;MSDAKSQIAFEQTGLGCVLKQNQLVVPPNQREYAWTEHQVIQLFQDFAKAISDNEPGYFLGTVVTIPRLNGNLEVVDGQQRLATTAILLTAVRDYLQGKEEVLVESINNEFLTGIDRTRRARVPRLRLNVDDNELFGWLLTRAGNEPPATRASHHRLRDAMSEARKHVRAIVASLDPKDHGDLLNAWVSFVEHRALVVLLRVPNDASAYKMFETLNDRGLRTSQADLIKNYLFGRSGDRIQEVQNRWAYMRGALESLEEDDITVNFLRHCLIVLRGYLREAQVYDAVQELVKGEQAAITFASTLENLANSYVATFNPEHEKWNGYPDSVRRGIEVLSLLNVRPLRPLVLAVAAKFSEKETAKALQFLISLCVRLLIASSTRSGSVEVPLATAAQEVFGGSISSADALKAKLADITPSDAEFKTEFETTRVSASRLARYYLRSLEMAAKGEREPWFIPNDERAIINLEHVLPKKPLDNWPQFTAEEAPVWVNRLGNQALMRASDNSDLKSDDFLAKKEVYKDSPYVLTSQIAELADWGAGAIAARQVALAKLAVETWPI
;
A
#
# COMPACT_ATOMS: atom_id res chain seq x y z
N MET A 1 -34.53 0.14 -37.89
CA MET A 1 -34.60 0.42 -36.42
C MET A 1 -33.32 -0.06 -35.72
N SER A 2 -32.12 0.43 -36.11
CA SER A 2 -30.84 -0.08 -35.61
C SER A 2 -29.86 0.99 -35.12
N ASP A 3 -30.22 2.28 -35.03
CA ASP A 3 -29.24 3.34 -34.74
C ASP A 3 -29.38 4.06 -33.35
N ALA A 4 -30.36 3.71 -32.56
CA ALA A 4 -30.60 4.42 -31.28
C ALA A 4 -29.78 3.87 -30.07
N LYS A 5 -29.01 2.77 -30.24
CA LYS A 5 -28.27 2.09 -29.16
C LYS A 5 -26.79 2.43 -29.09
N SER A 6 -26.25 3.24 -30.00
CA SER A 6 -24.81 3.54 -30.06
C SER A 6 -24.42 4.95 -29.62
N GLN A 7 -25.36 5.79 -29.17
CA GLN A 7 -25.06 7.15 -28.75
C GLN A 7 -24.90 7.28 -27.25
N ILE A 8 -23.87 8.03 -26.83
CA ILE A 8 -23.69 8.48 -25.46
C ILE A 8 -24.79 9.49 -25.15
N ALA A 9 -25.59 9.22 -24.12
CA ALA A 9 -26.60 10.15 -23.62
C ALA A 9 -26.13 10.76 -22.30
N PHE A 10 -26.36 12.04 -22.13
CA PHE A 10 -26.10 12.76 -20.89
C PHE A 10 -27.32 13.57 -20.46
N GLU A 11 -27.53 13.63 -19.16
CA GLU A 11 -28.66 14.29 -18.52
C GLU A 11 -28.20 14.94 -17.23
N GLN A 12 -28.49 16.23 -17.02
CA GLN A 12 -28.29 16.88 -15.75
C GLN A 12 -29.50 16.58 -14.87
N THR A 13 -29.29 16.00 -13.71
CA THR A 13 -30.36 15.58 -12.80
C THR A 13 -29.90 15.62 -11.35
N GLY A 14 -30.83 15.58 -10.40
CA GLY A 14 -30.48 15.43 -8.99
C GLY A 14 -30.02 14.01 -8.66
N LEU A 15 -29.09 13.88 -7.72
CA LEU A 15 -28.53 12.60 -7.30
C LEU A 15 -29.61 11.66 -6.71
N GLY A 16 -30.60 12.22 -5.99
CA GLY A 16 -31.77 11.50 -5.53
C GLY A 16 -32.65 11.02 -6.67
N CYS A 17 -32.84 11.82 -7.73
CA CYS A 17 -33.55 11.38 -8.94
C CYS A 17 -32.89 10.19 -9.60
N VAL A 18 -31.56 10.12 -9.62
CA VAL A 18 -30.82 8.95 -10.15
C VAL A 18 -31.19 7.69 -9.36
N LEU A 19 -31.23 7.76 -8.02
CA LEU A 19 -31.67 6.65 -7.16
C LEU A 19 -33.15 6.30 -7.40
N LYS A 20 -34.03 7.31 -7.44
CA LYS A 20 -35.50 7.15 -7.54
C LYS A 20 -35.94 6.49 -8.85
N GLN A 21 -35.34 6.88 -9.96
CA GLN A 21 -35.77 6.48 -11.31
C GLN A 21 -35.13 5.21 -11.83
N ASN A 22 -34.04 4.75 -11.24
CA ASN A 22 -33.26 3.66 -11.78
C ASN A 22 -33.07 2.51 -10.80
N GLN A 23 -32.86 1.31 -11.36
CA GLN A 23 -32.30 0.18 -10.62
C GLN A 23 -30.81 0.13 -10.91
N LEU A 24 -30.02 0.48 -9.90
CA LEU A 24 -28.57 0.67 -10.03
C LEU A 24 -27.82 -0.56 -9.49
N VAL A 25 -26.80 -0.98 -10.21
CA VAL A 25 -25.95 -2.11 -9.81
C VAL A 25 -24.49 -1.73 -10.00
N VAL A 26 -23.71 -1.78 -8.95
CA VAL A 26 -22.26 -1.69 -9.03
C VAL A 26 -21.73 -3.07 -9.42
N PRO A 27 -21.08 -3.23 -10.59
CA PRO A 27 -20.60 -4.52 -11.02
C PRO A 27 -19.47 -5.06 -10.13
N PRO A 28 -19.25 -6.40 -10.11
CA PRO A 28 -18.26 -7.05 -9.23
C PRO A 28 -16.83 -6.52 -9.37
N ASN A 29 -16.50 -6.00 -10.53
CA ASN A 29 -15.19 -5.47 -10.86
C ASN A 29 -14.95 -4.03 -10.38
N GLN A 30 -15.96 -3.34 -9.86
CA GLN A 30 -15.78 -2.03 -9.26
C GLN A 30 -15.21 -2.14 -7.85
N ARG A 31 -14.48 -1.09 -7.42
CA ARG A 31 -13.87 -1.04 -6.09
C ARG A 31 -14.91 -1.13 -4.98
N GLU A 32 -14.48 -1.66 -3.86
CA GLU A 32 -15.24 -1.63 -2.61
C GLU A 32 -15.53 -0.19 -2.14
N TYR A 33 -16.43 -0.06 -1.17
CA TYR A 33 -16.69 1.23 -0.55
C TYR A 33 -15.43 1.78 0.12
N ALA A 34 -14.95 2.94 -0.38
CA ALA A 34 -13.63 3.46 -0.06
C ALA A 34 -13.66 4.80 0.72
N TRP A 35 -14.82 5.48 0.80
CA TRP A 35 -14.91 6.75 1.50
C TRP A 35 -14.71 6.57 3.01
N THR A 36 -13.82 7.39 3.56
CA THR A 36 -13.59 7.51 4.99
C THR A 36 -14.58 8.49 5.62
N GLU A 37 -14.64 8.55 6.95
CA GLU A 37 -15.45 9.52 7.69
C GLU A 37 -15.27 10.95 7.17
N HIS A 38 -14.03 11.35 6.84
CA HIS A 38 -13.75 12.71 6.34
C HIS A 38 -14.53 13.04 5.06
N GLN A 39 -14.55 12.14 4.07
CA GLN A 39 -15.27 12.37 2.81
C GLN A 39 -16.79 12.35 3.00
N VAL A 40 -17.28 11.49 3.89
CA VAL A 40 -18.71 11.43 4.26
C VAL A 40 -19.14 12.73 4.92
N ILE A 41 -18.39 13.19 5.92
CA ILE A 41 -18.66 14.45 6.63
C ILE A 41 -18.59 15.64 5.67
N GLN A 42 -17.60 15.67 4.79
CA GLN A 42 -17.45 16.73 3.79
C GLN A 42 -18.68 16.82 2.88
N LEU A 43 -19.17 15.69 2.34
CA LEU A 43 -20.39 15.69 1.52
C LEU A 43 -21.60 16.25 2.27
N PHE A 44 -21.78 15.87 3.54
CA PHE A 44 -22.90 16.33 4.33
C PHE A 44 -22.80 17.80 4.69
N GLN A 45 -21.60 18.30 4.95
CA GLN A 45 -21.35 19.73 5.17
C GLN A 45 -21.59 20.56 3.92
N ASP A 46 -21.18 20.06 2.74
CA ASP A 46 -21.44 20.69 1.46
C ASP A 46 -22.95 20.82 1.20
N PHE A 47 -23.72 19.76 1.49
CA PHE A 47 -25.19 19.81 1.40
C PHE A 47 -25.78 20.80 2.40
N ALA A 48 -25.33 20.77 3.66
CA ALA A 48 -25.80 21.70 4.69
C ALA A 48 -25.57 23.16 4.28
N LYS A 49 -24.38 23.46 3.77
CA LYS A 49 -24.01 24.79 3.28
C LYS A 49 -24.91 25.21 2.10
N ALA A 50 -25.05 24.38 1.08
CA ALA A 50 -25.81 24.67 -0.11
C ALA A 50 -27.33 24.88 0.22
N ILE A 51 -27.85 24.13 1.21
CA ILE A 51 -29.22 24.32 1.72
C ILE A 51 -29.34 25.65 2.47
N SER A 52 -28.38 25.94 3.38
CA SER A 52 -28.36 27.18 4.16
C SER A 52 -28.24 28.43 3.28
N ASP A 53 -27.38 28.38 2.27
CA ASP A 53 -27.13 29.46 1.33
C ASP A 53 -28.24 29.56 0.26
N ASN A 54 -29.25 28.68 0.31
CA ASN A 54 -30.33 28.53 -0.66
C ASN A 54 -29.84 28.48 -2.11
N GLU A 55 -28.74 27.75 -2.35
CA GLU A 55 -28.16 27.60 -3.70
C GLU A 55 -29.17 26.92 -4.63
N PRO A 56 -29.34 27.40 -5.88
CA PRO A 56 -30.26 26.81 -6.86
C PRO A 56 -29.87 25.39 -7.26
N GLY A 57 -28.61 25.02 -7.12
CA GLY A 57 -28.06 23.68 -7.36
C GLY A 57 -26.61 23.58 -6.94
N TYR A 58 -26.23 22.45 -6.34
CA TYR A 58 -24.87 22.12 -5.96
C TYR A 58 -24.35 20.99 -6.84
N PHE A 59 -23.30 21.22 -7.61
CA PHE A 59 -22.81 20.27 -8.58
C PHE A 59 -21.82 19.27 -7.96
N LEU A 60 -22.16 18.00 -8.02
CA LEU A 60 -21.42 16.88 -7.45
C LEU A 60 -20.54 16.11 -8.45
N GLY A 61 -20.50 16.54 -9.71
CA GLY A 61 -19.76 15.86 -10.76
C GLY A 61 -20.61 14.90 -11.58
N THR A 62 -20.00 13.82 -12.07
CA THR A 62 -20.60 12.91 -13.04
C THR A 62 -20.92 11.55 -12.41
N VAL A 63 -22.01 10.92 -12.86
CA VAL A 63 -22.33 9.51 -12.63
C VAL A 63 -22.33 8.81 -13.99
N VAL A 64 -21.47 7.80 -14.18
CA VAL A 64 -21.36 7.06 -15.45
C VAL A 64 -22.03 5.71 -15.31
N THR A 65 -22.93 5.38 -16.25
CA THR A 65 -23.70 4.14 -16.21
C THR A 65 -23.75 3.47 -17.59
N ILE A 66 -23.90 2.13 -17.57
CA ILE A 66 -24.10 1.30 -18.77
C ILE A 66 -25.50 0.66 -18.66
N PRO A 67 -26.43 0.93 -19.60
CA PRO A 67 -27.71 0.23 -19.66
C PRO A 67 -27.52 -1.25 -20.00
N ARG A 68 -28.12 -2.14 -19.21
CA ARG A 68 -28.11 -3.58 -19.46
C ARG A 68 -29.48 -4.08 -19.93
N LEU A 69 -29.49 -5.23 -20.61
CA LEU A 69 -30.70 -5.82 -21.20
C LEU A 69 -31.81 -6.12 -20.19
N ASN A 70 -31.46 -6.34 -18.91
CA ASN A 70 -32.39 -6.58 -17.82
C ASN A 70 -33.05 -5.30 -17.27
N GLY A 71 -32.80 -4.14 -17.87
CA GLY A 71 -33.32 -2.84 -17.44
C GLY A 71 -32.56 -2.17 -16.30
N ASN A 72 -31.51 -2.80 -15.78
CA ASN A 72 -30.64 -2.18 -14.77
C ASN A 72 -29.64 -1.23 -15.43
N LEU A 73 -29.21 -0.23 -14.67
CA LEU A 73 -28.02 0.57 -15.00
C LEU A 73 -26.83 0.09 -14.17
N GLU A 74 -25.78 -0.36 -14.83
CA GLU A 74 -24.51 -0.62 -14.16
C GLU A 74 -23.76 0.67 -13.92
N VAL A 75 -23.38 0.91 -12.66
CA VAL A 75 -22.64 2.11 -12.24
C VAL A 75 -21.16 1.90 -12.43
N VAL A 76 -20.56 2.66 -13.33
CA VAL A 76 -19.12 2.64 -13.61
C VAL A 76 -18.38 3.71 -12.81
N ASP A 77 -18.99 4.88 -12.61
CA ASP A 77 -18.47 5.94 -11.74
C ASP A 77 -19.59 6.61 -10.97
N GLY A 78 -19.24 7.18 -9.81
CA GLY A 78 -20.18 7.83 -8.89
C GLY A 78 -20.73 6.90 -7.79
N GLN A 79 -20.30 5.64 -7.72
CA GLN A 79 -20.80 4.65 -6.75
C GLN A 79 -20.68 5.10 -5.28
N GLN A 80 -19.58 5.76 -4.89
CA GLN A 80 -19.35 6.21 -3.51
C GLN A 80 -20.37 7.29 -3.12
N ARG A 81 -20.61 8.25 -4.01
CA ARG A 81 -21.62 9.32 -3.81
C ARG A 81 -23.03 8.76 -3.71
N LEU A 82 -23.39 7.85 -4.60
CA LEU A 82 -24.68 7.17 -4.57
C LEU A 82 -24.89 6.36 -3.29
N ALA A 83 -23.89 5.58 -2.88
CA ALA A 83 -23.95 4.78 -1.65
C ALA A 83 -24.07 5.66 -0.40
N THR A 84 -23.25 6.71 -0.28
CA THR A 84 -23.28 7.63 0.86
C THR A 84 -24.61 8.40 0.93
N THR A 85 -25.14 8.79 -0.23
CA THR A 85 -26.46 9.46 -0.28
C THR A 85 -27.58 8.51 0.12
N ALA A 86 -27.57 7.26 -0.31
CA ALA A 86 -28.54 6.25 0.13
C ALA A 86 -28.44 6.00 1.65
N ILE A 87 -27.23 6.01 2.22
CA ILE A 87 -27.00 5.93 3.67
C ILE A 87 -27.57 7.15 4.39
N LEU A 88 -27.39 8.37 3.87
CA LEU A 88 -27.99 9.60 4.45
C LEU A 88 -29.51 9.51 4.45
N LEU A 89 -30.13 9.16 3.32
CA LEU A 89 -31.56 9.00 3.21
C LEU A 89 -32.12 7.93 4.15
N THR A 90 -31.35 6.85 4.36
CA THR A 90 -31.65 5.81 5.35
C THR A 90 -31.64 6.38 6.77
N ALA A 91 -30.64 7.17 7.13
CA ALA A 91 -30.55 7.80 8.44
C ALA A 91 -31.69 8.78 8.69
N VAL A 92 -32.11 9.55 7.66
CA VAL A 92 -33.31 10.43 7.73
C VAL A 92 -34.55 9.59 7.95
N ARG A 93 -34.79 8.56 7.17
CA ARG A 93 -35.93 7.63 7.34
C ARG A 93 -35.97 7.04 8.74
N ASP A 94 -34.82 6.49 9.22
CA ASP A 94 -34.72 5.85 10.54
C ASP A 94 -35.04 6.86 11.66
N TYR A 95 -34.66 8.14 11.50
CA TYR A 95 -34.95 9.18 12.48
C TYR A 95 -36.46 9.55 12.52
N LEU A 96 -37.11 9.55 11.37
CA LEU A 96 -38.56 9.88 11.24
C LEU A 96 -39.50 8.74 11.63
N GLN A 97 -38.98 7.50 11.74
CA GLN A 97 -39.76 6.33 12.09
C GLN A 97 -40.51 6.52 13.43
N GLY A 98 -41.83 6.27 13.44
CA GLY A 98 -42.70 6.52 14.58
C GLY A 98 -43.10 7.97 14.79
N LYS A 99 -42.71 8.89 13.87
CA LYS A 99 -43.02 10.33 13.93
C LYS A 99 -43.76 10.81 12.68
N GLU A 100 -43.28 10.46 11.48
CA GLU A 100 -43.73 10.93 10.18
C GLU A 100 -43.80 9.76 9.18
N GLU A 101 -44.74 8.83 9.39
CA GLU A 101 -44.83 7.58 8.63
C GLU A 101 -45.00 7.77 7.12
N VAL A 102 -45.73 8.82 6.68
CA VAL A 102 -45.88 9.11 5.25
C VAL A 102 -44.56 9.44 4.59
N LEU A 103 -43.69 10.21 5.28
CA LEU A 103 -42.38 10.56 4.81
C LEU A 103 -41.41 9.35 4.83
N VAL A 104 -41.52 8.51 5.86
CA VAL A 104 -40.81 7.25 5.98
C VAL A 104 -41.10 6.33 4.80
N GLU A 105 -42.39 6.16 4.46
CA GLU A 105 -42.84 5.36 3.32
C GLU A 105 -42.36 5.95 1.99
N SER A 106 -42.44 7.26 1.81
CA SER A 106 -41.97 7.95 0.61
C SER A 106 -40.46 7.71 0.42
N ILE A 107 -39.62 7.99 1.41
CA ILE A 107 -38.16 7.79 1.34
C ILE A 107 -37.84 6.33 1.01
N ASN A 108 -38.49 5.41 1.69
CA ASN A 108 -38.22 3.98 1.49
C ASN A 108 -38.59 3.50 0.08
N ASN A 109 -39.78 3.88 -0.41
CA ASN A 109 -40.35 3.38 -1.66
C ASN A 109 -39.74 4.08 -2.90
N GLU A 110 -39.40 5.35 -2.76
CA GLU A 110 -38.92 6.14 -3.88
C GLU A 110 -37.41 6.04 -4.07
N PHE A 111 -36.61 6.09 -2.99
CA PHE A 111 -35.18 6.21 -3.07
C PHE A 111 -34.40 4.94 -2.68
N LEU A 112 -34.89 4.17 -1.70
CA LEU A 112 -34.13 3.09 -1.11
C LEU A 112 -34.49 1.71 -1.69
N THR A 113 -35.77 1.47 -1.95
CA THR A 113 -36.25 0.18 -2.45
C THR A 113 -37.10 0.32 -3.71
N GLY A 114 -37.04 -0.65 -4.58
CA GLY A 114 -37.89 -0.79 -5.75
C GLY A 114 -38.56 -2.16 -5.80
N ILE A 115 -39.51 -2.34 -6.72
CA ILE A 115 -40.20 -3.61 -6.93
C ILE A 115 -39.52 -4.32 -8.11
N ASP A 116 -38.87 -5.45 -7.85
CA ASP A 116 -38.48 -6.40 -8.87
C ASP A 116 -39.70 -7.26 -9.25
N ARG A 117 -40.29 -6.95 -10.41
CA ARG A 117 -41.48 -7.66 -10.90
C ARG A 117 -41.21 -9.13 -11.23
N THR A 118 -39.99 -9.47 -11.60
CA THR A 118 -39.58 -10.83 -11.93
C THR A 118 -39.50 -11.68 -10.67
N ARG A 119 -38.88 -11.15 -9.62
CA ARG A 119 -38.75 -11.82 -8.31
C ARG A 119 -39.99 -11.62 -7.42
N ARG A 120 -40.91 -10.73 -7.80
CA ARG A 120 -42.08 -10.32 -6.99
C ARG A 120 -41.71 -9.91 -5.58
N ALA A 121 -40.56 -9.22 -5.45
CA ALA A 121 -40.00 -8.83 -4.16
C ALA A 121 -39.50 -7.38 -4.19
N ARG A 122 -39.47 -6.75 -3.01
CA ARG A 122 -38.76 -5.47 -2.84
C ARG A 122 -37.26 -5.72 -2.84
N VAL A 123 -36.54 -4.93 -3.60
CA VAL A 123 -35.07 -4.98 -3.71
C VAL A 123 -34.50 -3.58 -3.53
N PRO A 124 -33.28 -3.43 -3.01
CA PRO A 124 -32.62 -2.14 -2.95
C PRO A 124 -32.50 -1.51 -4.35
N ARG A 125 -32.72 -0.20 -4.45
CA ARG A 125 -32.53 0.57 -5.69
C ARG A 125 -31.08 0.62 -6.13
N LEU A 126 -30.15 0.65 -5.17
CA LEU A 126 -28.71 0.53 -5.39
C LEU A 126 -28.21 -0.77 -4.80
N ARG A 127 -27.50 -1.56 -5.58
CA ARG A 127 -26.73 -2.72 -5.14
C ARG A 127 -25.25 -2.44 -5.35
N LEU A 128 -24.44 -2.70 -4.34
CA LEU A 128 -22.99 -2.58 -4.43
C LEU A 128 -22.37 -3.84 -5.07
N ASN A 129 -21.04 -3.87 -5.15
CA ASN A 129 -20.31 -5.03 -5.60
C ASN A 129 -20.56 -6.24 -4.68
N VAL A 130 -20.10 -7.42 -5.09
CA VAL A 130 -20.40 -8.69 -4.38
C VAL A 130 -19.97 -8.64 -2.91
N ASP A 131 -18.85 -7.99 -2.64
CA ASP A 131 -18.22 -7.98 -1.31
C ASP A 131 -18.98 -7.09 -0.32
N ASP A 132 -19.45 -5.94 -0.76
CA ASP A 132 -20.13 -4.94 0.11
C ASP A 132 -21.66 -5.06 0.13
N ASN A 133 -22.24 -5.74 -0.87
CA ASN A 133 -23.68 -5.71 -1.12
C ASN A 133 -24.53 -6.24 0.04
N GLU A 134 -24.09 -7.30 0.71
CA GLU A 134 -24.84 -7.91 1.79
C GLU A 134 -24.98 -6.98 2.99
N LEU A 135 -23.86 -6.42 3.45
CA LEU A 135 -23.86 -5.45 4.57
C LEU A 135 -24.56 -4.16 4.20
N PHE A 136 -24.32 -3.63 2.99
CA PHE A 136 -25.00 -2.42 2.51
C PHE A 136 -26.51 -2.60 2.45
N GLY A 137 -26.98 -3.70 1.87
CA GLY A 137 -28.40 -4.04 1.82
C GLY A 137 -29.03 -4.13 3.22
N TRP A 138 -28.34 -4.74 4.17
CA TRP A 138 -28.78 -4.80 5.56
C TRP A 138 -28.80 -3.41 6.20
N LEU A 139 -27.81 -2.56 5.96
CA LEU A 139 -27.81 -1.17 6.46
C LEU A 139 -29.02 -0.38 5.97
N LEU A 140 -29.45 -0.57 4.72
CA LEU A 140 -30.59 0.12 4.15
C LEU A 140 -31.94 -0.42 4.65
N THR A 141 -32.07 -1.74 4.83
CA THR A 141 -33.37 -2.39 5.06
C THR A 141 -33.58 -2.91 6.46
N ARG A 142 -32.52 -3.17 7.21
CA ARG A 142 -32.52 -3.87 8.50
C ARG A 142 -33.17 -5.25 8.45
N ALA A 143 -33.25 -5.87 7.28
CA ALA A 143 -33.86 -7.17 7.09
C ALA A 143 -32.86 -8.29 7.44
N GLY A 144 -33.28 -9.22 8.30
CA GLY A 144 -32.44 -10.34 8.74
C GLY A 144 -31.39 -9.97 9.80
N ASN A 145 -30.43 -10.87 9.98
CA ASN A 145 -29.32 -10.65 10.91
C ASN A 145 -28.26 -9.74 10.26
N GLU A 146 -27.58 -8.95 11.10
CA GLU A 146 -26.47 -8.13 10.64
C GLU A 146 -25.29 -9.01 10.15
N PRO A 147 -24.84 -8.83 8.91
CA PRO A 147 -23.67 -9.52 8.40
C PRO A 147 -22.39 -9.13 9.18
N PRO A 148 -21.44 -10.05 9.37
CA PRO A 148 -20.17 -9.72 10.02
C PRO A 148 -19.35 -8.74 9.18
N ALA A 149 -18.74 -7.76 9.84
CA ALA A 149 -17.79 -6.84 9.19
C ALA A 149 -16.42 -7.52 9.12
N THR A 150 -16.09 -8.09 7.97
CA THR A 150 -14.86 -8.86 7.75
C THR A 150 -13.80 -8.12 6.92
N ARG A 151 -14.16 -6.94 6.36
CA ARG A 151 -13.32 -6.17 5.45
C ARG A 151 -13.23 -4.71 5.89
N ALA A 152 -12.21 -3.99 5.42
CA ALA A 152 -12.07 -2.56 5.68
C ALA A 152 -13.25 -1.74 5.11
N SER A 153 -13.79 -2.12 3.95
CA SER A 153 -14.99 -1.50 3.35
C SER A 153 -16.23 -1.65 4.22
N HIS A 154 -16.40 -2.78 4.89
CA HIS A 154 -17.51 -3.01 5.83
C HIS A 154 -17.44 -2.07 7.04
N HIS A 155 -16.26 -1.83 7.60
CA HIS A 155 -16.09 -0.84 8.67
C HIS A 155 -16.43 0.56 8.17
N ARG A 156 -15.93 0.96 6.98
CA ARG A 156 -16.24 2.25 6.37
C ARG A 156 -17.75 2.46 6.11
N LEU A 157 -18.48 1.43 5.68
CA LEU A 157 -19.94 1.49 5.52
C LEU A 157 -20.64 1.71 6.86
N ARG A 158 -20.20 1.05 7.94
CA ARG A 158 -20.74 1.29 9.29
C ARG A 158 -20.42 2.69 9.80
N ASP A 159 -19.19 3.15 9.57
CA ASP A 159 -18.76 4.49 9.95
C ASP A 159 -19.60 5.55 9.21
N ALA A 160 -19.80 5.38 7.88
CA ALA A 160 -20.64 6.26 7.09
C ALA A 160 -22.10 6.32 7.63
N MET A 161 -22.68 5.19 8.03
CA MET A 161 -23.99 5.14 8.66
C MET A 161 -24.00 5.83 10.04
N SER A 162 -22.96 5.65 10.82
CA SER A 162 -22.79 6.32 12.12
C SER A 162 -22.74 7.84 11.95
N GLU A 163 -21.92 8.33 11.02
CA GLU A 163 -21.80 9.75 10.70
C GLU A 163 -23.09 10.34 10.14
N ALA A 164 -23.80 9.61 9.26
CA ALA A 164 -25.09 10.04 8.77
C ALA A 164 -26.14 10.22 9.90
N ARG A 165 -26.18 9.31 10.86
CA ARG A 165 -27.06 9.40 12.04
C ARG A 165 -26.67 10.56 12.96
N LYS A 166 -25.37 10.79 13.19
CA LYS A 166 -24.90 11.96 13.95
C LYS A 166 -25.29 13.25 13.26
N HIS A 167 -25.11 13.31 11.94
CA HIS A 167 -25.44 14.49 11.13
C HIS A 167 -26.93 14.80 11.17
N VAL A 168 -27.82 13.81 10.95
CA VAL A 168 -29.27 13.99 11.04
C VAL A 168 -29.70 14.51 12.42
N ARG A 169 -29.13 13.96 13.50
CA ARG A 169 -29.41 14.47 14.86
C ARG A 169 -28.92 15.91 15.06
N ALA A 170 -27.75 16.25 14.50
CA ALA A 170 -27.21 17.61 14.62
C ALA A 170 -28.05 18.63 13.86
N ILE A 171 -28.59 18.29 12.68
CA ILE A 171 -29.46 19.16 11.88
C ILE A 171 -30.70 19.58 12.67
N VAL A 172 -31.32 18.65 13.39
CA VAL A 172 -32.58 18.89 14.10
C VAL A 172 -32.39 19.39 15.53
N ALA A 173 -31.17 19.35 16.07
CA ALA A 173 -30.91 19.56 17.50
C ALA A 173 -31.38 20.92 18.06
N SER A 174 -31.44 21.95 17.21
CA SER A 174 -31.83 23.31 17.60
C SER A 174 -33.31 23.65 17.35
N LEU A 175 -34.09 22.70 16.82
CA LEU A 175 -35.47 22.91 16.41
C LEU A 175 -36.46 22.25 17.36
N ASP A 176 -37.72 22.77 17.34
CA ASP A 176 -38.84 22.10 18.00
C ASP A 176 -39.10 20.74 17.29
N PRO A 177 -39.34 19.65 18.03
CA PRO A 177 -39.64 18.34 17.46
C PRO A 177 -40.71 18.30 16.38
N LYS A 178 -41.69 19.20 16.43
CA LYS A 178 -42.76 19.32 15.40
C LYS A 178 -42.23 19.77 14.03
N ASP A 179 -41.12 20.52 14.00
CA ASP A 179 -40.52 21.10 12.78
C ASP A 179 -39.46 20.18 12.16
N HIS A 180 -39.13 19.03 12.80
CA HIS A 180 -38.13 18.11 12.32
C HIS A 180 -38.50 17.45 10.98
N GLY A 181 -39.81 17.13 10.80
CA GLY A 181 -40.32 16.54 9.56
C GLY A 181 -40.12 17.45 8.36
N ASP A 182 -40.50 18.72 8.48
CA ASP A 182 -40.37 19.71 7.40
C ASP A 182 -38.91 19.96 7.03
N LEU A 183 -38.03 20.12 8.03
CA LEU A 183 -36.62 20.31 7.77
C LEU A 183 -36.00 19.11 7.06
N LEU A 184 -36.25 17.89 7.54
CA LEU A 184 -35.69 16.68 6.94
C LEU A 184 -36.28 16.41 5.56
N ASN A 185 -37.55 16.77 5.31
CA ASN A 185 -38.13 16.74 3.99
C ASN A 185 -37.47 17.75 3.03
N ALA A 186 -37.07 18.92 3.51
CA ALA A 186 -36.32 19.89 2.72
C ALA A 186 -34.93 19.31 2.31
N TRP A 187 -34.28 18.53 3.18
CA TRP A 187 -33.05 17.81 2.87
C TRP A 187 -33.26 16.73 1.80
N VAL A 188 -34.35 15.95 1.91
CA VAL A 188 -34.71 14.94 0.90
C VAL A 188 -34.96 15.62 -0.45
N SER A 189 -35.74 16.72 -0.47
CA SER A 189 -36.00 17.50 -1.68
C SER A 189 -34.72 18.10 -2.28
N PHE A 190 -33.80 18.59 -1.45
CA PHE A 190 -32.50 19.06 -1.92
C PHE A 190 -31.70 17.95 -2.61
N VAL A 191 -31.58 16.77 -2.00
CA VAL A 191 -30.90 15.60 -2.56
C VAL A 191 -31.58 15.17 -3.87
N GLU A 192 -32.92 15.23 -3.94
CA GLU A 192 -33.67 14.85 -5.14
C GLU A 192 -33.46 15.82 -6.30
N HIS A 193 -33.46 17.14 -6.06
CA HIS A 193 -33.57 18.12 -7.14
C HIS A 193 -32.38 19.05 -7.28
N ARG A 194 -31.65 19.34 -6.21
CA ARG A 194 -30.61 20.37 -6.18
C ARG A 194 -29.17 19.84 -5.95
N ALA A 195 -29.00 18.61 -5.48
CA ALA A 195 -27.72 17.91 -5.45
C ALA A 195 -27.44 17.36 -6.86
N LEU A 196 -26.91 18.21 -7.75
CA LEU A 196 -26.88 17.97 -9.19
C LEU A 196 -25.70 17.08 -9.62
N VAL A 197 -25.98 16.17 -10.54
CA VAL A 197 -25.00 15.36 -11.25
C VAL A 197 -25.28 15.39 -12.75
N VAL A 198 -24.24 15.11 -13.55
CA VAL A 198 -24.42 14.73 -14.95
C VAL A 198 -24.46 13.21 -15.04
N LEU A 199 -25.64 12.65 -15.31
CA LEU A 199 -25.82 11.24 -15.55
C LEU A 199 -25.44 10.92 -17.00
N LEU A 200 -24.35 10.16 -17.17
CA LEU A 200 -23.90 9.66 -18.46
C LEU A 200 -24.36 8.22 -18.63
N ARG A 201 -25.06 7.96 -19.73
CA ARG A 201 -25.39 6.61 -20.16
C ARG A 201 -24.54 6.28 -21.39
N VAL A 202 -23.64 5.32 -21.24
CA VAL A 202 -22.73 4.90 -22.33
C VAL A 202 -23.11 3.52 -22.84
N PRO A 203 -22.96 3.25 -24.14
CA PRO A 203 -23.52 2.04 -24.77
C PRO A 203 -22.83 0.74 -24.34
N ASN A 204 -21.59 0.79 -23.92
CA ASN A 204 -20.78 -0.40 -23.58
C ASN A 204 -19.60 -0.05 -22.66
N ASP A 205 -18.95 -1.11 -22.15
CA ASP A 205 -17.81 -1.00 -21.24
C ASP A 205 -16.64 -0.20 -21.84
N ALA A 206 -16.30 -0.40 -23.11
CA ALA A 206 -15.20 0.30 -23.77
C ALA A 206 -15.43 1.83 -23.81
N SER A 207 -16.68 2.24 -24.10
CA SER A 207 -17.07 3.66 -24.09
C SER A 207 -17.06 4.23 -22.68
N ALA A 208 -17.49 3.43 -21.69
CA ALA A 208 -17.47 3.83 -20.27
C ALA A 208 -16.04 4.09 -19.81
N TYR A 209 -15.11 3.20 -20.11
CA TYR A 209 -13.70 3.35 -19.72
C TYR A 209 -13.04 4.56 -20.37
N LYS A 210 -13.30 4.80 -21.68
CA LYS A 210 -12.78 5.98 -22.37
C LYS A 210 -13.30 7.29 -21.79
N MET A 211 -14.60 7.33 -21.40
CA MET A 211 -15.19 8.49 -20.74
C MET A 211 -14.61 8.68 -19.34
N PHE A 212 -14.43 7.59 -18.60
CA PHE A 212 -13.85 7.61 -17.27
C PHE A 212 -12.43 8.20 -17.26
N GLU A 213 -11.58 7.81 -18.23
CA GLU A 213 -10.26 8.40 -18.42
C GLU A 213 -10.33 9.92 -18.65
N THR A 214 -11.24 10.35 -19.53
CA THR A 214 -11.38 11.76 -19.92
C THR A 214 -11.92 12.64 -18.79
N LEU A 215 -12.80 12.10 -17.94
CA LEU A 215 -13.47 12.85 -16.88
C LEU A 215 -12.65 12.92 -15.57
N ASN A 216 -11.84 11.88 -15.28
CA ASN A 216 -11.03 11.83 -14.06
C ASN A 216 -9.79 12.72 -14.08
N ASP A 217 -9.43 13.29 -15.22
CA ASP A 217 -8.33 14.27 -15.33
C ASP A 217 -8.58 15.54 -14.48
N ARG A 218 -9.78 15.70 -13.91
CA ARG A 218 -10.21 16.89 -13.12
C ARG A 218 -10.83 16.58 -11.76
N GLY A 219 -10.79 15.32 -11.26
CA GLY A 219 -11.47 14.90 -10.00
C GLY A 219 -10.60 14.11 -9.04
N LEU A 220 -11.22 13.47 -8.03
CA LEU A 220 -10.57 12.57 -7.07
C LEU A 220 -9.71 11.53 -7.79
N ARG A 221 -8.41 11.47 -7.48
CA ARG A 221 -7.45 10.57 -8.11
C ARG A 221 -7.92 9.12 -7.97
N THR A 222 -8.42 8.55 -9.05
CA THR A 222 -8.60 7.10 -9.15
C THR A 222 -7.23 6.45 -9.02
N SER A 223 -7.14 5.36 -8.26
CA SER A 223 -5.86 4.67 -8.13
C SER A 223 -5.42 4.16 -9.51
N GLN A 224 -4.12 4.22 -9.81
CA GLN A 224 -3.59 3.64 -11.05
C GLN A 224 -3.99 2.17 -11.22
N ALA A 225 -4.12 1.43 -10.12
CA ALA A 225 -4.58 0.05 -10.13
C ALA A 225 -5.99 -0.10 -10.68
N ASP A 226 -6.92 0.80 -10.31
CA ASP A 226 -8.30 0.78 -10.82
C ASP A 226 -8.36 1.15 -12.30
N LEU A 227 -7.55 2.11 -12.76
CA LEU A 227 -7.44 2.45 -14.18
C LEU A 227 -6.95 1.24 -15.00
N ILE A 228 -5.90 0.57 -14.54
CA ILE A 228 -5.34 -0.60 -15.21
C ILE A 228 -6.34 -1.77 -15.22
N LYS A 229 -7.01 -2.02 -14.09
CA LYS A 229 -8.07 -3.04 -13.99
C LYS A 229 -9.15 -2.80 -15.04
N ASN A 230 -9.68 -1.59 -15.06
CA ASN A 230 -10.75 -1.21 -15.97
C ASN A 230 -10.30 -1.34 -17.44
N TYR A 231 -9.09 -0.91 -17.77
CA TYR A 231 -8.52 -1.05 -19.10
C TYR A 231 -8.40 -2.52 -19.52
N LEU A 232 -7.86 -3.39 -18.66
CA LEU A 232 -7.74 -4.82 -18.91
C LEU A 232 -9.10 -5.47 -19.18
N PHE A 233 -10.10 -5.17 -18.35
CA PHE A 233 -11.45 -5.71 -18.51
C PHE A 233 -12.11 -5.21 -19.80
N GLY A 234 -11.92 -3.93 -20.15
CA GLY A 234 -12.40 -3.38 -21.41
C GLY A 234 -11.75 -3.97 -22.66
N ARG A 235 -10.53 -4.54 -22.55
CA ARG A 235 -9.82 -5.21 -23.64
C ARG A 235 -10.04 -6.72 -23.72
N SER A 236 -10.71 -7.32 -22.73
CA SER A 236 -10.85 -8.78 -22.58
C SER A 236 -11.91 -9.41 -23.48
N GLY A 237 -12.74 -8.63 -24.19
CA GLY A 237 -13.78 -9.12 -25.07
C GLY A 237 -14.72 -10.13 -24.39
N ASP A 238 -14.97 -11.25 -25.04
CA ASP A 238 -15.84 -12.32 -24.52
C ASP A 238 -15.20 -13.10 -23.35
N ARG A 239 -13.89 -12.97 -23.15
CA ARG A 239 -13.14 -13.65 -22.08
C ARG A 239 -12.96 -12.80 -20.83
N ILE A 240 -13.80 -11.80 -20.62
CA ILE A 240 -13.72 -10.89 -19.46
C ILE A 240 -13.74 -11.64 -18.13
N GLN A 241 -14.56 -12.69 -17.99
CA GLN A 241 -14.66 -13.48 -16.76
C GLN A 241 -13.32 -14.15 -16.39
N GLU A 242 -12.57 -14.61 -17.36
CA GLU A 242 -11.25 -15.20 -17.12
C GLU A 242 -10.26 -14.15 -16.57
N VAL A 243 -10.23 -12.96 -17.17
CA VAL A 243 -9.35 -11.87 -16.72
C VAL A 243 -9.77 -11.37 -15.35
N GLN A 244 -11.07 -11.30 -15.06
CA GLN A 244 -11.59 -10.96 -13.73
C GLN A 244 -11.16 -11.95 -12.65
N ASN A 245 -11.24 -13.26 -12.94
CA ASN A 245 -10.82 -14.30 -12.00
C ASN A 245 -9.31 -14.23 -11.69
N ARG A 246 -8.47 -14.01 -12.71
CA ARG A 246 -7.02 -13.84 -12.55
C ARG A 246 -6.67 -12.60 -11.76
N TRP A 247 -7.38 -11.48 -12.04
CA TRP A 247 -7.21 -10.25 -11.28
C TRP A 247 -7.61 -10.42 -9.82
N ALA A 248 -8.74 -11.08 -9.53
CA ALA A 248 -9.20 -11.36 -8.19
C ALA A 248 -8.20 -12.24 -7.42
N TYR A 249 -7.65 -13.28 -8.06
CA TYR A 249 -6.62 -14.12 -7.48
C TYR A 249 -5.36 -13.32 -7.11
N MET A 250 -4.85 -12.50 -8.05
CA MET A 250 -3.72 -11.61 -7.82
C MET A 250 -3.98 -10.68 -6.62
N ARG A 251 -5.16 -10.06 -6.58
CA ARG A 251 -5.54 -9.17 -5.48
C ARG A 251 -5.58 -9.89 -4.14
N GLY A 252 -6.22 -11.07 -4.09
CA GLY A 252 -6.28 -11.89 -2.88
C GLY A 252 -4.90 -12.30 -2.37
N ALA A 253 -3.97 -12.64 -3.25
CA ALA A 253 -2.59 -12.93 -2.86
C ALA A 253 -1.91 -11.70 -2.22
N LEU A 254 -2.09 -10.51 -2.81
CA LEU A 254 -1.47 -9.26 -2.32
C LEU A 254 -2.07 -8.75 -1.01
N GLU A 255 -3.32 -9.10 -0.67
CA GLU A 255 -3.99 -8.69 0.58
C GLU A 255 -3.28 -9.19 1.85
N SER A 256 -2.45 -10.24 1.72
CA SER A 256 -1.59 -10.71 2.83
C SER A 256 -0.45 -9.73 3.19
N LEU A 257 -0.20 -8.73 2.36
CA LEU A 257 0.83 -7.71 2.57
C LEU A 257 0.18 -6.41 3.07
N GLU A 258 0.51 -6.01 4.28
CA GLU A 258 0.02 -4.77 4.92
C GLU A 258 0.81 -3.53 4.45
N GLU A 259 0.91 -3.31 3.13
CA GLU A 259 1.56 -2.13 2.56
C GLU A 259 0.54 -1.26 1.83
N ASP A 260 0.60 0.06 2.04
CA ASP A 260 -0.17 1.04 1.26
C ASP A 260 0.21 0.95 -0.23
N ASP A 261 -0.78 1.09 -1.10
CA ASP A 261 -0.61 1.06 -2.57
C ASP A 261 0.08 -0.20 -3.13
N ILE A 262 0.04 -1.33 -2.39
CA ILE A 262 0.74 -2.58 -2.77
C ILE A 262 0.40 -3.03 -4.19
N THR A 263 -0.85 -2.87 -4.63
CA THR A 263 -1.26 -3.25 -5.98
C THR A 263 -0.57 -2.40 -7.05
N VAL A 264 -0.44 -1.09 -6.85
CA VAL A 264 0.26 -0.19 -7.78
C VAL A 264 1.75 -0.54 -7.83
N ASN A 265 2.36 -0.76 -6.66
CA ASN A 265 3.75 -1.18 -6.54
C ASN A 265 4.00 -2.51 -7.25
N PHE A 266 3.14 -3.51 -7.04
CA PHE A 266 3.21 -4.79 -7.71
C PHE A 266 3.13 -4.66 -9.24
N LEU A 267 2.12 -3.93 -9.75
CA LEU A 267 1.94 -3.69 -11.19
C LEU A 267 3.18 -3.03 -11.80
N ARG A 268 3.72 -2.01 -11.13
CA ARG A 268 4.97 -1.35 -11.57
C ARG A 268 6.14 -2.34 -11.60
N HIS A 269 6.32 -3.15 -10.57
CA HIS A 269 7.41 -4.13 -10.51
C HIS A 269 7.26 -5.22 -11.58
N CYS A 270 6.03 -5.69 -11.84
CA CYS A 270 5.75 -6.60 -12.96
C CYS A 270 6.10 -5.99 -14.31
N LEU A 271 5.75 -4.73 -14.53
CA LEU A 271 6.11 -4.04 -15.77
C LEU A 271 7.61 -3.83 -15.91
N ILE A 272 8.32 -3.56 -14.81
CA ILE A 272 9.78 -3.45 -14.82
C ILE A 272 10.44 -4.78 -15.23
N VAL A 273 10.00 -5.92 -14.73
CA VAL A 273 10.55 -7.21 -15.13
C VAL A 273 10.21 -7.58 -16.58
N LEU A 274 9.14 -7.03 -17.14
CA LEU A 274 8.73 -7.27 -18.51
C LEU A 274 9.40 -6.33 -19.52
N ARG A 275 9.67 -5.06 -19.16
CA ARG A 275 10.06 -3.99 -20.10
C ARG A 275 11.27 -3.17 -19.68
N GLY A 276 11.81 -3.38 -18.50
CA GLY A 276 12.89 -2.57 -17.93
C GLY A 276 12.39 -1.35 -17.16
N TYR A 277 13.27 -0.36 -16.98
CA TYR A 277 13.00 0.80 -16.13
C TYR A 277 11.72 1.56 -16.50
N LEU A 278 10.92 1.85 -15.48
CA LEU A 278 9.64 2.54 -15.62
C LEU A 278 9.38 3.48 -14.42
N ARG A 279 9.04 4.73 -14.69
CA ARG A 279 8.57 5.66 -13.66
C ARG A 279 7.11 5.34 -13.30
N GLU A 280 6.71 5.64 -12.08
CA GLU A 280 5.34 5.40 -11.60
C GLU A 280 4.27 6.04 -12.50
N ALA A 281 4.48 7.28 -12.93
CA ALA A 281 3.55 7.98 -13.84
C ALA A 281 3.36 7.30 -15.20
N GLN A 282 4.25 6.39 -15.62
CA GLN A 282 4.23 5.72 -16.92
C GLN A 282 3.59 4.32 -16.87
N VAL A 283 3.18 3.85 -15.68
CA VAL A 283 2.67 2.48 -15.48
C VAL A 283 1.44 2.22 -16.33
N TYR A 284 0.50 3.16 -16.36
CA TYR A 284 -0.72 3.03 -17.15
C TYR A 284 -0.46 2.99 -18.66
N ASP A 285 0.35 3.91 -19.18
CA ASP A 285 0.73 3.96 -20.60
C ASP A 285 1.44 2.66 -21.03
N ALA A 286 2.33 2.14 -20.17
CA ALA A 286 3.03 0.89 -20.43
C ALA A 286 2.08 -0.32 -20.53
N VAL A 287 1.02 -0.34 -19.72
CA VAL A 287 -0.04 -1.37 -19.85
C VAL A 287 -0.79 -1.22 -21.17
N GLN A 288 -1.15 0.01 -21.57
CA GLN A 288 -1.83 0.26 -22.84
C GLN A 288 -1.00 -0.17 -24.06
N GLU A 289 0.31 0.00 -24.00
CA GLU A 289 1.21 -0.46 -25.04
C GLU A 289 1.32 -1.99 -25.13
N LEU A 290 1.30 -2.68 -23.97
CA LEU A 290 1.36 -4.14 -23.89
C LEU A 290 0.05 -4.80 -24.29
N VAL A 291 -1.09 -4.21 -23.91
CA VAL A 291 -2.41 -4.83 -23.97
C VAL A 291 -3.23 -4.18 -25.08
N LYS A 292 -2.96 -4.55 -26.33
CA LYS A 292 -3.67 -4.01 -27.51
C LYS A 292 -4.93 -4.79 -27.95
N GLY A 293 -5.27 -5.88 -27.27
CA GLY A 293 -6.43 -6.71 -27.62
C GLY A 293 -6.68 -7.84 -26.63
N GLU A 294 -7.70 -8.64 -26.88
CA GLU A 294 -8.19 -9.68 -25.99
C GLU A 294 -7.10 -10.67 -25.55
N GLN A 295 -6.38 -11.26 -26.50
CA GLN A 295 -5.33 -12.24 -26.17
C GLN A 295 -4.20 -11.62 -25.35
N ALA A 296 -3.84 -10.37 -25.62
CA ALA A 296 -2.82 -9.66 -24.84
C ALA A 296 -3.30 -9.35 -23.42
N ALA A 297 -4.59 -9.03 -23.22
CA ALA A 297 -5.19 -8.83 -21.91
C ALA A 297 -5.14 -10.10 -21.05
N ILE A 298 -5.48 -11.24 -21.64
CA ILE A 298 -5.45 -12.55 -20.99
C ILE A 298 -4.01 -12.93 -20.61
N THR A 299 -3.07 -12.77 -21.55
CA THR A 299 -1.66 -13.09 -21.32
C THR A 299 -1.08 -12.22 -20.20
N PHE A 300 -1.39 -10.92 -20.19
CA PHE A 300 -0.93 -10.03 -19.15
C PHE A 300 -1.56 -10.37 -17.78
N ALA A 301 -2.87 -10.62 -17.71
CA ALA A 301 -3.54 -11.05 -16.50
C ALA A 301 -2.96 -12.38 -15.95
N SER A 302 -2.66 -13.34 -16.83
CA SER A 302 -1.98 -14.59 -16.46
C SER A 302 -0.57 -14.35 -15.90
N THR A 303 0.17 -13.40 -16.50
CA THR A 303 1.50 -13.02 -16.00
C THR A 303 1.42 -12.41 -14.61
N LEU A 304 0.44 -11.51 -14.37
CA LEU A 304 0.20 -10.93 -13.06
C LEU A 304 -0.15 -12.00 -12.01
N GLU A 305 -1.06 -12.92 -12.33
CA GLU A 305 -1.44 -14.05 -11.48
C GLU A 305 -0.22 -14.89 -11.08
N ASN A 306 0.61 -15.29 -12.05
CA ASN A 306 1.80 -16.11 -11.84
C ASN A 306 2.87 -15.39 -11.01
N LEU A 307 3.02 -14.08 -11.17
CA LEU A 307 4.00 -13.29 -10.42
C LEU A 307 3.55 -12.93 -9.00
N ALA A 308 2.23 -12.91 -8.73
CA ALA A 308 1.69 -12.51 -7.44
C ALA A 308 2.25 -13.36 -6.29
N ASN A 309 2.21 -14.68 -6.40
CA ASN A 309 2.76 -15.57 -5.37
C ASN A 309 4.27 -15.40 -5.18
N SER A 310 5.02 -15.25 -6.28
CA SER A 310 6.46 -14.99 -6.19
C SER A 310 6.75 -13.64 -5.53
N TYR A 311 5.91 -12.62 -5.79
CA TYR A 311 6.03 -11.31 -5.19
C TYR A 311 5.78 -11.35 -3.69
N VAL A 312 4.69 -11.98 -3.25
CA VAL A 312 4.38 -12.17 -1.82
C VAL A 312 5.50 -12.92 -1.12
N ALA A 313 6.04 -13.97 -1.74
CA ALA A 313 7.15 -14.73 -1.20
C ALA A 313 8.42 -13.88 -0.96
N THR A 314 8.63 -12.81 -1.72
CA THR A 314 9.77 -11.89 -1.48
C THR A 314 9.65 -11.04 -0.22
N PHE A 315 8.49 -11.04 0.44
CA PHE A 315 8.23 -10.34 1.70
C PHE A 315 8.08 -11.30 2.89
N ASN A 316 7.80 -12.57 2.61
CA ASN A 316 7.51 -13.57 3.64
C ASN A 316 8.52 -14.72 3.56
N PRO A 317 9.48 -14.82 4.50
CA PRO A 317 10.44 -15.92 4.54
C PRO A 317 9.79 -17.28 4.79
N GLU A 318 8.59 -17.32 5.41
CA GLU A 318 7.85 -18.55 5.69
C GLU A 318 6.90 -18.98 4.57
N HIS A 319 6.89 -18.26 3.43
CA HIS A 319 6.03 -18.58 2.31
C HIS A 319 6.32 -19.98 1.74
N GLU A 320 5.28 -20.73 1.37
CA GLU A 320 5.38 -22.10 0.85
C GLU A 320 6.26 -22.25 -0.40
N LYS A 321 6.40 -21.18 -1.19
CA LYS A 321 7.30 -21.13 -2.34
C LYS A 321 8.73 -21.52 -1.98
N TRP A 322 9.17 -21.24 -0.76
CA TRP A 322 10.52 -21.54 -0.30
C TRP A 322 10.71 -22.96 0.23
N ASN A 323 9.65 -23.81 0.16
CA ASN A 323 9.76 -25.22 0.48
C ASN A 323 10.71 -25.90 -0.53
N GLY A 324 11.72 -26.59 -0.04
CA GLY A 324 12.75 -27.23 -0.87
C GLY A 324 13.96 -26.33 -1.21
N TYR A 325 13.86 -25.01 -0.97
CA TYR A 325 15.01 -24.13 -1.09
C TYR A 325 15.95 -24.25 0.13
N PRO A 326 17.26 -23.96 -0.05
CA PRO A 326 18.17 -23.87 1.10
C PRO A 326 17.67 -22.85 2.14
N ASP A 327 17.93 -23.11 3.44
CA ASP A 327 17.54 -22.20 4.53
C ASP A 327 18.11 -20.78 4.37
N SER A 328 19.25 -20.64 3.70
CA SER A 328 19.86 -19.35 3.37
C SER A 328 18.92 -18.45 2.53
N VAL A 329 18.00 -19.03 1.75
CA VAL A 329 17.00 -18.25 0.97
C VAL A 329 16.02 -17.57 1.92
N ARG A 330 15.45 -18.28 2.91
CA ARG A 330 14.52 -17.72 3.89
C ARG A 330 15.19 -16.60 4.69
N ARG A 331 16.38 -16.85 5.21
CA ARG A 331 17.19 -15.86 5.91
C ARG A 331 17.54 -14.67 5.01
N GLY A 332 17.84 -14.93 3.73
CA GLY A 332 18.12 -13.88 2.75
C GLY A 332 16.93 -12.95 2.49
N ILE A 333 15.72 -13.51 2.37
CA ILE A 333 14.47 -12.72 2.23
C ILE A 333 14.22 -11.86 3.48
N GLU A 334 14.43 -12.40 4.67
CA GLU A 334 14.32 -11.65 5.92
C GLU A 334 15.29 -10.45 5.97
N VAL A 335 16.56 -10.67 5.62
CA VAL A 335 17.57 -9.61 5.59
C VAL A 335 17.25 -8.57 4.52
N LEU A 336 16.83 -8.95 3.30
CA LEU A 336 16.45 -8.00 2.27
C LEU A 336 15.22 -7.16 2.66
N SER A 337 14.27 -7.75 3.39
CA SER A 337 13.13 -7.05 3.95
C SER A 337 13.58 -6.04 5.02
N LEU A 338 14.56 -6.38 5.83
CA LEU A 338 15.18 -5.49 6.81
C LEU A 338 15.89 -4.32 6.14
N LEU A 339 16.68 -4.56 5.10
CA LEU A 339 17.43 -3.53 4.37
C LEU A 339 16.52 -2.60 3.57
N ASN A 340 15.35 -3.08 3.13
CA ASN A 340 14.27 -2.34 2.47
C ASN A 340 14.73 -1.42 1.32
N VAL A 341 15.60 -1.91 0.46
CA VAL A 341 16.06 -1.19 -0.74
C VAL A 341 15.02 -1.34 -1.85
N ARG A 342 14.07 -0.42 -1.92
CA ARG A 342 12.93 -0.47 -2.86
C ARG A 342 13.30 -0.71 -4.32
N PRO A 343 14.32 -0.04 -4.91
CA PRO A 343 14.72 -0.27 -6.31
C PRO A 343 15.15 -1.70 -6.63
N LEU A 344 15.52 -2.50 -5.62
CA LEU A 344 15.92 -3.89 -5.79
C LEU A 344 14.72 -4.84 -5.94
N ARG A 345 13.53 -4.47 -5.50
CA ARG A 345 12.36 -5.36 -5.45
C ARG A 345 12.00 -6.02 -6.80
N PRO A 346 12.02 -5.32 -7.96
CA PRO A 346 11.80 -5.98 -9.26
C PRO A 346 12.83 -7.06 -9.56
N LEU A 347 14.09 -6.84 -9.21
CA LEU A 347 15.15 -7.83 -9.44
C LEU A 347 14.99 -9.05 -8.54
N VAL A 348 14.65 -8.86 -7.26
CA VAL A 348 14.35 -9.97 -6.34
C VAL A 348 13.14 -10.77 -6.83
N LEU A 349 12.11 -10.10 -7.35
CA LEU A 349 10.96 -10.76 -7.99
C LEU A 349 11.38 -11.60 -9.19
N ALA A 350 12.21 -11.06 -10.08
CA ALA A 350 12.69 -11.77 -11.26
C ALA A 350 13.53 -13.02 -10.88
N VAL A 351 14.44 -12.89 -9.91
CA VAL A 351 15.22 -14.00 -9.34
C VAL A 351 14.29 -15.07 -8.74
N ALA A 352 13.36 -14.67 -7.88
CA ALA A 352 12.41 -15.58 -7.25
C ALA A 352 11.50 -16.31 -8.28
N ALA A 353 11.21 -15.69 -9.42
CA ALA A 353 10.37 -16.26 -10.46
C ALA A 353 11.12 -17.18 -11.45
N LYS A 354 12.43 -16.97 -11.64
CA LYS A 354 13.16 -17.56 -12.77
C LYS A 354 14.37 -18.41 -12.41
N PHE A 355 15.04 -18.12 -11.31
CA PHE A 355 16.25 -18.86 -10.94
C PHE A 355 15.90 -20.21 -10.30
N SER A 356 16.81 -21.17 -10.45
CA SER A 356 16.77 -22.42 -9.69
C SER A 356 17.02 -22.16 -8.20
N GLU A 357 16.66 -23.10 -7.33
CA GLU A 357 16.88 -23.02 -5.89
C GLU A 357 18.30 -22.62 -5.51
N LYS A 358 19.29 -23.29 -6.13
CA LYS A 358 20.72 -23.04 -5.91
C LYS A 358 21.15 -21.65 -6.39
N GLU A 359 20.71 -21.25 -7.57
CA GLU A 359 21.07 -19.92 -8.11
C GLU A 359 20.33 -18.79 -7.37
N THR A 360 19.11 -19.04 -6.88
CA THR A 360 18.40 -18.10 -5.99
C THR A 360 19.20 -17.85 -4.71
N ALA A 361 19.69 -18.90 -4.04
CA ALA A 361 20.48 -18.75 -2.82
C ALA A 361 21.74 -17.90 -3.04
N LYS A 362 22.51 -18.18 -4.11
CA LYS A 362 23.70 -17.40 -4.47
C LYS A 362 23.36 -15.95 -4.84
N ALA A 363 22.28 -15.75 -5.61
CA ALA A 363 21.85 -14.42 -6.01
C ALA A 363 21.44 -13.58 -4.80
N LEU A 364 20.68 -14.13 -3.84
CA LEU A 364 20.28 -13.41 -2.63
C LEU A 364 21.49 -13.02 -1.79
N GLN A 365 22.50 -13.90 -1.65
CA GLN A 365 23.76 -13.57 -0.97
C GLN A 365 24.43 -12.35 -1.63
N PHE A 366 24.60 -12.39 -2.95
CA PHE A 366 25.18 -11.26 -3.69
C PHE A 366 24.35 -9.99 -3.54
N LEU A 367 23.01 -10.07 -3.65
CA LEU A 367 22.11 -8.93 -3.54
C LEU A 367 22.11 -8.31 -2.14
N ILE A 368 22.29 -9.10 -1.08
CA ILE A 368 22.48 -8.58 0.29
C ILE A 368 23.78 -7.79 0.37
N SER A 369 24.89 -8.35 -0.10
CA SER A 369 26.18 -7.65 -0.13
C SER A 369 26.11 -6.36 -0.94
N LEU A 370 25.50 -6.41 -2.12
CA LEU A 370 25.24 -5.23 -2.96
C LEU A 370 24.42 -4.17 -2.22
N CYS A 371 23.32 -4.56 -1.57
CA CYS A 371 22.48 -3.65 -0.79
C CYS A 371 23.25 -2.93 0.31
N VAL A 372 24.01 -3.68 1.12
CA VAL A 372 24.80 -3.09 2.21
C VAL A 372 25.84 -2.13 1.65
N ARG A 373 26.55 -2.53 0.60
CA ARG A 373 27.56 -1.68 -0.05
C ARG A 373 26.94 -0.41 -0.63
N LEU A 374 25.80 -0.49 -1.29
CA LEU A 374 25.09 0.67 -1.81
C LEU A 374 24.58 1.59 -0.69
N LEU A 375 24.04 1.05 0.40
CA LEU A 375 23.57 1.85 1.53
C LEU A 375 24.70 2.61 2.23
N ILE A 376 25.89 2.02 2.29
CA ILE A 376 27.07 2.64 2.90
C ILE A 376 27.71 3.66 1.95
N ALA A 377 27.88 3.32 0.67
CA ALA A 377 28.57 4.16 -0.32
C ALA A 377 27.63 5.14 -1.07
N SER A 378 26.37 5.29 -0.65
CA SER A 378 25.36 6.10 -1.35
C SER A 378 25.71 7.60 -1.43
N SER A 379 26.54 8.09 -0.53
CA SER A 379 26.90 9.52 -0.46
C SER A 379 27.88 9.97 -1.56
N THR A 380 28.59 9.03 -2.17
CA THR A 380 29.68 9.34 -3.14
C THR A 380 29.32 9.05 -4.59
N ARG A 381 28.21 8.33 -4.85
CA ARG A 381 27.81 7.96 -6.20
C ARG A 381 26.73 8.89 -6.76
N SER A 382 27.04 9.58 -7.86
CA SER A 382 26.14 10.51 -8.54
C SER A 382 25.13 9.87 -9.51
N GLY A 383 25.13 8.55 -9.66
CA GLY A 383 24.26 7.82 -10.61
C GLY A 383 23.07 7.11 -9.95
N SER A 384 21.94 7.10 -10.63
CA SER A 384 20.79 6.28 -10.19
C SER A 384 21.08 4.80 -10.38
N VAL A 385 20.92 4.01 -9.33
CA VAL A 385 21.02 2.52 -9.39
C VAL A 385 19.75 1.88 -9.96
N GLU A 386 18.67 2.63 -10.10
CA GLU A 386 17.35 2.11 -10.51
C GLU A 386 17.36 1.53 -11.91
N VAL A 387 18.00 2.22 -12.88
CA VAL A 387 18.04 1.79 -14.28
C VAL A 387 18.83 0.49 -14.45
N PRO A 388 20.06 0.36 -13.94
CA PRO A 388 20.80 -0.91 -14.01
C PRO A 388 20.07 -2.09 -13.33
N LEU A 389 19.47 -1.87 -12.16
CA LEU A 389 18.71 -2.90 -11.44
C LEU A 389 17.45 -3.32 -12.21
N ALA A 390 16.73 -2.38 -12.82
CA ALA A 390 15.56 -2.66 -13.64
C ALA A 390 15.93 -3.41 -14.92
N THR A 391 17.03 -3.05 -15.58
CA THR A 391 17.56 -3.75 -16.76
C THR A 391 17.95 -5.18 -16.41
N ALA A 392 18.67 -5.38 -15.30
CA ALA A 392 19.01 -6.71 -14.83
C ALA A 392 17.77 -7.55 -14.49
N ALA A 393 16.74 -6.95 -13.88
CA ALA A 393 15.47 -7.63 -13.61
C ALA A 393 14.78 -8.11 -14.89
N GLN A 394 14.75 -7.27 -15.92
CA GLN A 394 14.21 -7.61 -17.25
C GLN A 394 15.02 -8.76 -17.90
N GLU A 395 16.34 -8.69 -17.88
CA GLU A 395 17.22 -9.71 -18.47
C GLU A 395 17.12 -11.05 -17.74
N VAL A 396 17.00 -11.05 -16.41
CA VAL A 396 16.73 -12.26 -15.62
C VAL A 396 15.37 -12.85 -15.97
N PHE A 397 14.33 -12.03 -16.02
CA PHE A 397 12.97 -12.51 -16.32
C PHE A 397 12.86 -13.02 -17.75
N GLY A 398 13.53 -12.37 -18.69
CA GLY A 398 13.63 -12.77 -20.11
C GLY A 398 14.53 -13.98 -20.36
N GLY A 399 15.31 -14.43 -19.35
CA GLY A 399 16.17 -15.62 -19.43
C GLY A 399 17.57 -15.38 -20.02
N SER A 400 17.94 -14.15 -20.38
CA SER A 400 19.31 -13.81 -20.82
C SER A 400 20.32 -13.85 -19.68
N ILE A 401 19.89 -13.64 -18.45
CA ILE A 401 20.66 -13.89 -17.22
C ILE A 401 19.98 -15.04 -16.49
N SER A 402 20.68 -16.17 -16.36
CA SER A 402 20.15 -17.39 -15.74
C SER A 402 20.96 -17.90 -14.54
N SER A 403 22.01 -17.17 -14.13
CA SER A 403 22.87 -17.52 -12.99
C SER A 403 23.23 -16.30 -12.14
N ALA A 404 23.57 -16.56 -10.89
CA ALA A 404 24.06 -15.53 -9.96
C ALA A 404 25.36 -14.89 -10.44
N ASP A 405 26.27 -15.67 -11.04
CA ASP A 405 27.54 -15.14 -11.55
C ASP A 405 27.33 -14.19 -12.73
N ALA A 406 26.40 -14.52 -13.65
CA ALA A 406 26.03 -13.62 -14.75
C ALA A 406 25.36 -12.35 -14.24
N LEU A 407 24.51 -12.46 -13.21
CA LEU A 407 23.88 -11.32 -12.54
C LEU A 407 24.93 -10.41 -11.89
N LYS A 408 25.90 -10.99 -11.18
CA LYS A 408 27.02 -10.27 -10.57
C LYS A 408 27.83 -9.51 -11.62
N ALA A 409 28.15 -10.16 -12.73
CA ALA A 409 28.88 -9.51 -13.84
C ALA A 409 28.08 -8.35 -14.44
N LYS A 410 26.74 -8.50 -14.60
CA LYS A 410 25.86 -7.45 -15.11
C LYS A 410 25.80 -6.21 -14.23
N LEU A 411 25.89 -6.37 -12.91
CA LEU A 411 25.79 -5.30 -11.93
C LEU A 411 27.15 -4.77 -11.45
N ALA A 412 28.25 -5.20 -12.07
CA ALA A 412 29.61 -4.84 -11.66
C ALA A 412 29.82 -3.32 -11.61
N ASP A 413 29.33 -2.57 -12.60
CA ASP A 413 29.51 -1.11 -12.70
C ASP A 413 28.85 -0.32 -11.56
N ILE A 414 27.76 -0.86 -10.97
CA ILE A 414 27.07 -0.22 -9.85
C ILE A 414 27.50 -0.77 -8.49
N THR A 415 28.26 -1.86 -8.48
CA THR A 415 28.72 -2.51 -7.25
C THR A 415 29.95 -1.78 -6.69
N PRO A 416 29.90 -1.21 -5.46
CA PRO A 416 31.06 -0.59 -4.86
C PRO A 416 32.18 -1.61 -4.66
N SER A 417 33.39 -1.28 -5.13
CA SER A 417 34.60 -2.08 -4.91
C SER A 417 34.94 -2.19 -3.41
N ASP A 418 35.77 -3.14 -3.04
CA ASP A 418 36.24 -3.32 -1.66
C ASP A 418 36.93 -2.05 -1.11
N ALA A 419 37.71 -1.36 -1.94
CA ALA A 419 38.38 -0.13 -1.56
C ALA A 419 37.39 1.02 -1.30
N GLU A 420 36.41 1.24 -2.20
CA GLU A 420 35.36 2.24 -2.04
C GLU A 420 34.51 1.94 -0.81
N PHE A 421 34.02 0.71 -0.69
CA PHE A 421 33.17 0.29 0.43
C PHE A 421 33.88 0.46 1.78
N LYS A 422 35.15 0.05 1.87
CA LYS A 422 35.97 0.23 3.07
C LYS A 422 36.12 1.70 3.43
N THR A 423 36.48 2.55 2.47
CA THR A 423 36.69 3.99 2.69
C THR A 423 35.41 4.67 3.22
N GLU A 424 34.28 4.36 2.61
CA GLU A 424 32.98 4.92 3.04
C GLU A 424 32.56 4.38 4.40
N PHE A 425 32.81 3.09 4.67
CA PHE A 425 32.51 2.48 5.97
C PHE A 425 33.29 3.13 7.11
N GLU A 426 34.56 3.53 6.87
CA GLU A 426 35.43 4.20 7.87
C GLU A 426 34.83 5.52 8.39
N THR A 427 33.87 6.12 7.66
CA THR A 427 33.26 7.38 8.05
C THR A 427 31.74 7.33 8.20
N THR A 428 31.11 6.21 7.87
CA THR A 428 29.65 6.09 7.85
C THR A 428 28.99 6.34 9.21
N ARG A 429 27.79 6.90 9.16
CA ARG A 429 26.92 7.13 10.33
C ARG A 429 25.62 6.39 10.12
N VAL A 430 25.18 5.65 11.13
CA VAL A 430 23.95 4.88 11.08
C VAL A 430 23.06 5.27 12.26
N SER A 431 22.05 6.11 11.99
CA SER A 431 21.09 6.56 12.99
C SER A 431 19.93 5.57 13.20
N ALA A 432 19.61 4.77 12.16
CA ALA A 432 18.57 3.76 12.22
C ALA A 432 19.04 2.55 13.05
N SER A 433 18.58 2.45 14.30
CA SER A 433 19.01 1.39 15.24
C SER A 433 18.84 -0.02 14.70
N ARG A 434 17.82 -0.26 13.82
CA ARG A 434 17.59 -1.55 13.17
C ARG A 434 18.74 -1.92 12.24
N LEU A 435 19.20 -0.99 11.40
CA LEU A 435 20.33 -1.20 10.49
C LEU A 435 21.65 -1.32 11.25
N ALA A 436 21.87 -0.46 12.25
CA ALA A 436 23.08 -0.49 13.05
C ALA A 436 23.25 -1.85 13.76
N ARG A 437 22.17 -2.40 14.35
CA ARG A 437 22.20 -3.73 14.95
C ARG A 437 22.50 -4.81 13.93
N TYR A 438 21.88 -4.77 12.76
CA TYR A 438 22.16 -5.73 11.69
C TYR A 438 23.64 -5.71 11.30
N TYR A 439 24.19 -4.54 11.04
CA TYR A 439 25.60 -4.41 10.70
C TYR A 439 26.51 -4.95 11.80
N LEU A 440 26.29 -4.54 13.04
CA LEU A 440 27.12 -4.98 14.16
C LEU A 440 26.98 -6.48 14.45
N ARG A 441 25.77 -7.05 14.30
CA ARG A 441 25.60 -8.51 14.46
C ARG A 441 26.30 -9.28 13.37
N SER A 442 26.19 -8.85 12.12
CA SER A 442 26.91 -9.50 11.01
C SER A 442 28.43 -9.42 11.21
N LEU A 443 28.95 -8.26 11.63
CA LEU A 443 30.36 -8.09 11.97
C LEU A 443 30.79 -8.94 13.16
N GLU A 444 29.97 -9.04 14.20
CA GLU A 444 30.22 -9.90 15.36
C GLU A 444 30.33 -11.38 14.97
N MET A 445 29.44 -11.86 14.10
CA MET A 445 29.46 -13.22 13.62
C MET A 445 30.68 -13.49 12.71
N ALA A 446 31.05 -12.52 11.87
CA ALA A 446 32.27 -12.60 11.09
C ALA A 446 33.52 -12.66 11.99
N ALA A 447 33.57 -11.84 13.06
CA ALA A 447 34.67 -11.89 14.04
C ALA A 447 34.76 -13.23 14.79
N LYS A 448 33.63 -13.94 14.92
CA LYS A 448 33.56 -15.30 15.48
C LYS A 448 33.85 -16.41 14.47
N GLY A 449 34.10 -16.08 13.20
CA GLY A 449 34.41 -17.04 12.14
C GLY A 449 33.20 -17.79 11.57
N GLU A 450 31.98 -17.24 11.73
CA GLU A 450 30.77 -17.80 11.14
C GLU A 450 30.82 -17.74 9.61
N ARG A 451 30.28 -18.80 8.95
CA ARG A 451 30.41 -18.95 7.49
C ARG A 451 29.50 -18.01 6.70
N GLU A 452 28.36 -17.63 7.24
CA GLU A 452 27.33 -16.82 6.56
C GLU A 452 26.89 -15.64 7.45
N PRO A 453 27.80 -14.74 7.86
CA PRO A 453 27.52 -13.69 8.82
C PRO A 453 26.47 -12.67 8.35
N TRP A 454 26.28 -12.53 7.02
CA TRP A 454 25.30 -11.62 6.42
C TRP A 454 23.84 -12.08 6.60
N PHE A 455 23.59 -13.34 6.93
CA PHE A 455 22.25 -13.90 7.13
C PHE A 455 21.78 -13.86 8.59
N ILE A 456 22.23 -12.91 9.37
CA ILE A 456 21.88 -12.84 10.78
C ILE A 456 20.53 -12.13 10.95
N PRO A 457 19.49 -12.82 11.48
CA PRO A 457 18.22 -12.21 11.80
C PRO A 457 18.37 -11.11 12.86
N ASN A 458 17.50 -10.11 12.82
CA ASN A 458 17.60 -8.94 13.70
C ASN A 458 16.48 -8.85 14.75
N ASP A 459 15.66 -9.89 14.91
CA ASP A 459 14.39 -9.78 15.63
C ASP A 459 14.47 -9.87 17.16
N GLU A 460 15.65 -10.17 17.71
CA GLU A 460 15.82 -10.35 19.15
C GLU A 460 16.01 -9.02 19.92
N ARG A 461 15.16 -8.01 19.65
CA ARG A 461 15.19 -6.73 20.39
C ARG A 461 15.11 -6.90 21.92
N ALA A 462 14.36 -7.90 22.36
CA ALA A 462 14.22 -8.21 23.79
C ALA A 462 15.51 -8.78 24.39
N ILE A 463 16.43 -9.28 23.55
CA ILE A 463 17.65 -9.95 23.99
C ILE A 463 18.89 -9.10 23.68
N ILE A 464 18.95 -8.48 22.48
CA ILE A 464 20.11 -7.71 21.99
C ILE A 464 19.72 -6.26 21.74
N ASN A 465 20.36 -5.35 22.46
CA ASN A 465 20.20 -3.91 22.31
C ASN A 465 21.41 -3.27 21.62
N LEU A 466 21.14 -2.09 21.02
CA LEU A 466 22.17 -1.19 20.52
C LEU A 466 22.55 -0.21 21.62
N GLU A 467 23.81 -0.26 22.00
CA GLU A 467 24.43 0.69 22.93
C GLU A 467 25.21 1.76 22.16
N HIS A 468 25.22 2.99 22.67
CA HIS A 468 26.08 4.06 22.23
C HIS A 468 27.12 4.32 23.34
N VAL A 469 28.38 3.97 23.08
CA VAL A 469 29.46 4.15 24.08
C VAL A 469 29.54 5.62 24.50
N LEU A 470 29.72 6.56 23.55
CA LEU A 470 29.41 7.97 23.76
C LEU A 470 27.87 8.11 23.65
N PRO A 471 27.17 8.44 24.73
CA PRO A 471 25.71 8.48 24.74
C PRO A 471 25.12 9.60 23.85
N LYS A 472 23.87 9.44 23.41
CA LYS A 472 23.18 10.44 22.58
C LYS A 472 23.02 11.80 23.26
N LYS A 473 23.01 11.83 24.57
CA LYS A 473 22.99 13.03 25.41
C LYS A 473 24.14 12.92 26.42
N PRO A 474 25.37 13.22 25.99
CA PRO A 474 26.51 13.23 26.90
C PRO A 474 26.27 14.32 27.95
N LEU A 475 26.41 13.95 29.21
CA LEU A 475 26.44 14.87 30.36
C LEU A 475 27.89 15.28 30.61
N ASP A 476 28.14 15.94 31.72
CA ASP A 476 29.47 16.39 32.15
C ASP A 476 30.49 15.23 32.31
N ASN A 477 30.03 14.00 32.25
CA ASN A 477 30.84 12.77 32.31
C ASN A 477 31.69 12.50 31.07
N TRP A 478 31.52 13.31 29.99
CA TRP A 478 32.22 13.13 28.72
C TRP A 478 32.98 14.39 28.30
N PRO A 479 33.95 14.88 29.14
CA PRO A 479 34.63 16.14 28.90
C PRO A 479 35.50 16.19 27.65
N GLN A 480 35.80 15.03 27.03
CA GLN A 480 36.57 14.91 25.80
C GLN A 480 35.76 15.24 24.54
N PHE A 481 34.46 15.50 24.65
CA PHE A 481 33.60 15.90 23.56
C PHE A 481 32.87 17.22 23.92
N THR A 482 32.99 18.20 23.06
CA THR A 482 32.15 19.40 23.15
C THR A 482 30.72 19.11 22.73
N ALA A 483 29.76 19.98 23.08
CA ALA A 483 28.37 19.86 22.66
C ALA A 483 28.22 19.89 21.12
N GLU A 484 29.15 20.51 20.43
CA GLU A 484 29.16 20.63 18.96
C GLU A 484 29.76 19.38 18.30
N GLU A 485 30.74 18.74 18.93
CA GLU A 485 31.44 17.56 18.39
C GLU A 485 30.67 16.25 18.64
N ALA A 486 30.05 16.09 19.81
CA ALA A 486 29.37 14.86 20.18
C ALA A 486 28.37 14.35 19.11
N PRO A 487 27.52 15.17 18.46
CA PRO A 487 26.60 14.73 17.40
C PRO A 487 27.30 14.15 16.17
N VAL A 488 28.57 14.52 15.93
CA VAL A 488 29.38 13.98 14.81
C VAL A 488 29.73 12.51 15.06
N TRP A 489 29.97 12.13 16.31
CA TRP A 489 30.50 10.84 16.70
C TRP A 489 29.44 9.84 17.18
N VAL A 490 28.34 10.32 17.76
CA VAL A 490 27.30 9.48 18.39
C VAL A 490 26.79 8.37 17.47
N ASN A 491 26.47 8.69 16.21
CA ASN A 491 25.92 7.74 15.26
C ASN A 491 26.97 7.04 14.38
N ARG A 492 28.25 7.19 14.64
CA ARG A 492 29.30 6.40 14.02
C ARG A 492 29.18 4.94 14.43
N LEU A 493 29.31 3.98 13.50
CA LEU A 493 29.31 2.56 13.85
C LEU A 493 30.44 2.22 14.83
N GLY A 494 31.57 2.93 14.72
CA GLY A 494 32.66 2.84 15.69
C GLY A 494 32.27 3.16 17.14
N ASN A 495 31.25 4.00 17.34
CA ASN A 495 30.71 4.35 18.65
C ASN A 495 29.56 3.44 19.11
N GLN A 496 29.09 2.53 18.28
CA GLN A 496 27.95 1.67 18.58
C GLN A 496 28.42 0.25 18.92
N ALA A 497 27.74 -0.39 19.86
CA ALA A 497 28.05 -1.74 20.33
C ALA A 497 26.80 -2.55 20.56
N LEU A 498 26.92 -3.88 20.53
CA LEU A 498 25.84 -4.77 20.93
C LEU A 498 25.92 -5.07 22.42
N MET A 499 24.77 -5.05 23.07
CA MET A 499 24.64 -5.42 24.49
C MET A 499 23.45 -6.34 24.72
N ARG A 500 23.46 -7.10 25.82
CA ARG A 500 22.25 -7.73 26.32
C ARG A 500 21.26 -6.65 26.78
N ALA A 501 19.98 -6.91 26.58
CA ALA A 501 18.94 -5.95 26.99
C ALA A 501 18.96 -5.67 28.50
N SER A 502 19.28 -6.71 29.31
CA SER A 502 19.47 -6.58 30.77
C SER A 502 20.54 -5.58 31.16
N ASP A 503 21.66 -5.61 30.44
CA ASP A 503 22.86 -4.86 30.81
C ASP A 503 22.78 -3.40 30.35
N ASN A 504 21.97 -3.13 29.32
CA ASN A 504 21.83 -1.80 28.73
C ASN A 504 20.93 -0.85 29.57
N SER A 505 20.02 -1.39 30.36
CA SER A 505 19.09 -0.57 31.17
C SER A 505 19.79 0.24 32.26
N ASP A 506 20.94 -0.22 32.71
CA ASP A 506 21.65 0.30 33.87
C ASP A 506 22.74 1.33 33.51
N LEU A 507 23.27 1.28 32.26
CA LEU A 507 24.42 2.11 31.86
C LEU A 507 24.10 3.55 31.46
N LYS A 508 22.92 3.83 30.93
CA LYS A 508 22.44 5.16 30.50
C LYS A 508 23.54 6.12 29.99
N SER A 509 23.81 7.20 30.75
CA SER A 509 24.81 8.23 30.41
C SER A 509 26.07 8.15 31.25
N ASP A 510 26.37 6.99 31.84
CA ASP A 510 27.56 6.80 32.67
C ASP A 510 28.84 7.09 31.88
N ASP A 511 29.92 7.38 32.62
CA ASP A 511 31.24 7.60 32.02
C ASP A 511 31.82 6.32 31.38
N PHE A 512 32.92 6.47 30.65
CA PHE A 512 33.54 5.36 29.98
C PHE A 512 34.07 4.29 30.93
N LEU A 513 34.57 4.66 32.10
CA LEU A 513 35.13 3.72 33.07
C LEU A 513 34.07 2.80 33.65
N ALA A 514 32.92 3.34 34.01
CA ALA A 514 31.77 2.56 34.47
C ALA A 514 31.26 1.59 33.34
N LYS A 515 31.11 2.10 32.12
CA LYS A 515 30.71 1.28 30.96
C LYS A 515 31.72 0.16 30.64
N LYS A 516 33.00 0.45 30.76
CA LYS A 516 34.10 -0.49 30.54
C LYS A 516 33.99 -1.74 31.41
N GLU A 517 33.62 -1.59 32.68
CA GLU A 517 33.45 -2.74 33.57
C GLU A 517 32.37 -3.70 33.10
N VAL A 518 31.26 -3.19 32.56
CA VAL A 518 30.20 -4.02 31.99
C VAL A 518 30.62 -4.65 30.65
N TYR A 519 31.40 -3.94 29.82
CA TYR A 519 31.83 -4.46 28.51
C TYR A 519 32.83 -5.61 28.64
N LYS A 520 33.61 -5.71 29.72
CA LYS A 520 34.55 -6.81 29.98
C LYS A 520 33.86 -8.18 29.96
N ASP A 521 32.67 -8.26 30.52
CA ASP A 521 31.91 -9.50 30.63
C ASP A 521 30.91 -9.71 29.45
N SER A 522 31.00 -8.88 28.42
CA SER A 522 30.12 -8.97 27.26
C SER A 522 30.32 -10.28 26.47
N PRO A 523 29.26 -11.00 26.10
CA PRO A 523 29.36 -12.16 25.21
C PRO A 523 29.69 -11.79 23.75
N TYR A 524 29.67 -10.48 23.44
CA TYR A 524 30.00 -9.95 22.13
C TYR A 524 31.48 -9.56 22.06
N VAL A 525 32.23 -10.23 21.19
CA VAL A 525 33.68 -10.02 21.00
C VAL A 525 33.98 -8.55 20.66
N LEU A 526 33.21 -7.97 19.71
CA LEU A 526 33.41 -6.58 19.30
C LEU A 526 33.05 -5.56 20.40
N THR A 527 32.27 -5.95 21.42
CA THR A 527 31.97 -5.14 22.57
C THR A 527 33.03 -5.30 23.67
N SER A 528 33.44 -6.53 23.97
CA SER A 528 34.50 -6.77 24.97
C SER A 528 35.82 -6.12 24.59
N GLN A 529 36.16 -6.04 23.30
CA GLN A 529 37.36 -5.33 22.81
C GLN A 529 37.34 -3.82 23.17
N ILE A 530 36.17 -3.20 23.35
CA ILE A 530 36.09 -1.81 23.81
C ILE A 530 36.65 -1.66 25.21
N ALA A 531 36.49 -2.67 26.05
CA ALA A 531 37.01 -2.67 27.40
C ALA A 531 38.55 -2.75 27.52
N GLU A 532 39.22 -3.10 26.44
CA GLU A 532 40.70 -3.13 26.38
C GLU A 532 41.30 -1.71 26.21
N LEU A 533 40.50 -0.74 25.76
CA LEU A 533 40.97 0.62 25.51
C LEU A 533 41.13 1.41 26.81
N ALA A 534 42.10 2.29 26.85
CA ALA A 534 42.37 3.14 28.04
C ALA A 534 41.31 4.24 28.21
N ASP A 535 40.91 4.85 27.11
CA ASP A 535 39.94 5.93 27.04
C ASP A 535 39.02 5.81 25.81
N TRP A 536 37.98 6.64 25.75
CA TRP A 536 37.02 6.67 24.65
C TRP A 536 36.85 8.10 24.13
N GLY A 537 37.68 8.48 23.17
CA GLY A 537 37.60 9.76 22.48
C GLY A 537 37.37 9.58 20.97
N ALA A 538 37.36 10.67 20.24
CA ALA A 538 37.18 10.71 18.78
C ALA A 538 38.17 9.77 18.04
N GLY A 539 39.43 9.73 18.51
CA GLY A 539 40.47 8.85 17.96
C GLY A 539 40.17 7.36 18.17
N ALA A 540 39.69 6.96 19.35
CA ALA A 540 39.31 5.58 19.63
C ALA A 540 38.12 5.12 18.78
N ILE A 541 37.10 5.96 18.64
CA ILE A 541 35.95 5.71 17.78
C ILE A 541 36.37 5.54 16.31
N ALA A 542 37.23 6.44 15.79
CA ALA A 542 37.73 6.37 14.43
C ALA A 542 38.57 5.09 14.20
N ALA A 543 39.49 4.78 15.11
CA ALA A 543 40.35 3.59 15.01
C ALA A 543 39.51 2.29 15.01
N ARG A 544 38.53 2.19 15.91
CA ARG A 544 37.59 1.06 15.93
C ARG A 544 36.81 0.95 14.64
N GLN A 545 36.31 2.06 14.09
CA GLN A 545 35.55 2.04 12.84
C GLN A 545 36.41 1.60 11.64
N VAL A 546 37.67 1.97 11.59
CA VAL A 546 38.64 1.45 10.60
C VAL A 546 38.81 -0.07 10.72
N ALA A 547 38.88 -0.61 11.95
CA ALA A 547 38.92 -2.04 12.19
C ALA A 547 37.64 -2.75 11.72
N LEU A 548 36.47 -2.18 12.04
CA LEU A 548 35.18 -2.67 11.57
C LEU A 548 35.06 -2.60 10.05
N ALA A 549 35.61 -1.58 9.39
CA ALA A 549 35.59 -1.44 7.93
C ALA A 549 36.38 -2.56 7.22
N LYS A 550 37.51 -3.01 7.79
CA LYS A 550 38.27 -4.17 7.28
C LYS A 550 37.42 -5.43 7.37
N LEU A 551 36.81 -5.68 8.51
CA LEU A 551 35.93 -6.82 8.73
C LEU A 551 34.67 -6.76 7.84
N ALA A 552 34.16 -5.56 7.54
CA ALA A 552 32.98 -5.38 6.70
C ALA A 552 33.19 -5.87 5.26
N VAL A 553 34.40 -5.69 4.69
CA VAL A 553 34.73 -6.21 3.35
C VAL A 553 34.63 -7.74 3.32
N GLU A 554 35.07 -8.40 4.37
CA GLU A 554 34.99 -9.86 4.50
C GLU A 554 33.58 -10.33 4.79
N THR A 555 32.83 -9.53 5.56
CA THR A 555 31.44 -9.82 5.95
C THR A 555 30.48 -9.77 4.76
N TRP A 556 30.62 -8.80 3.87
CA TRP A 556 29.77 -8.63 2.68
C TRP A 556 30.59 -8.72 1.39
N PRO A 557 31.05 -9.93 1.00
CA PRO A 557 31.87 -10.14 -0.19
C PRO A 557 31.08 -9.93 -1.48
N ILE A 558 31.77 -9.57 -2.58
CA ILE A 558 31.22 -9.42 -3.94
C ILE A 558 31.89 -10.36 -4.92
#